data_346b791a46e5096696bb180afc8c6a97
#
_entry.id   346b791a46e5096696bb180afc8c6a97
#
_cell.length_a   1.000
_cell.length_b   1.000
_cell.length_c   1.000
_cell.angle_alpha   90.00
_cell.angle_beta   90.00
_cell.angle_gamma   90.00
#
_symmetry.space_group_name_H-M   'P 1'
#
loop_
_entity.id
_entity.type
_entity.pdbx_description
1 polymer ?
#
loop_
_entity_poly.entity_id
_entity_poly.type
_entity_poly.pdbx_seq_one_letter_code
_entity_poly.pdbx_strand_id
1 'polypeptide(L)'
;MKKDGLINYSDEGNSYDEFFGDSLKIRKHAQKTLNFLSSLKLEELKDINSATISAIQSMGITFRVYQDDSNSSDNRTWPLDFIPRLIKKEEWKMVEKGLIQRVKALNMFIEDCYNKKKFLEEFKIDDSLVLKTSAYKKYCLNKKLKHGIWSHICGSDLIKGEDGDFYVLEDNLRVPSGVSYMLENRMVMKRVLPDLFNKYGVNPVDDYPSKLYETLASVSNAKTKSPEIVLLTPGIYNSAYFEHSYLAQQMGIDLVEGSDLEVGKDNYVYKKTIEGLQRVHVIYRRIDDDFLDPEVGNPESTIGVKGLIKSWSQKKVSIINAPGCGIADDKAVYSYVPDMINFYLKEKPILKNIDTYFMNNKEHREFVEKNIHNMVIKPVAESGGYGIVIGKDLKSNEVAPIFRKIKNNPRNFVAQPYISLSTSPTFSNDRIEPRHLDLRPFILSGLKHYVTVGGLTRVALKKGSSIVNSSQGGGSKDTWVID
;
A
#
# COMPACT_ATOMS: atom_id res chain seq x y z
N MET A 1 6.59 -1.94 -37.81
CA MET A 1 7.58 -2.59 -36.95
C MET A 1 7.30 -4.08 -36.92
N LYS A 2 8.02 -4.86 -37.75
CA LYS A 2 7.88 -6.32 -37.82
C LYS A 2 9.22 -6.91 -37.35
N LYS A 3 9.37 -7.20 -36.07
CA LYS A 3 10.42 -8.08 -35.56
C LYS A 3 9.88 -8.83 -34.34
N ASP A 4 10.20 -10.06 -34.26
CA ASP A 4 9.60 -11.22 -33.59
C ASP A 4 9.13 -11.13 -32.10
N GLY A 5 9.40 -10.08 -31.35
CA GLY A 5 9.00 -9.98 -29.94
C GLY A 5 7.76 -9.12 -29.63
N LEU A 6 7.39 -8.17 -30.52
CA LEU A 6 6.23 -7.28 -30.36
C LEU A 6 5.08 -7.57 -31.34
N ILE A 7 5.18 -8.68 -32.11
CA ILE A 7 4.29 -8.97 -33.26
C ILE A 7 2.83 -9.19 -32.85
N ASN A 8 2.57 -9.51 -31.60
CA ASN A 8 1.22 -9.81 -31.08
C ASN A 8 0.73 -8.83 -30.00
N TYR A 9 1.38 -7.67 -29.83
CA TYR A 9 0.86 -6.67 -28.91
C TYR A 9 -0.41 -6.06 -29.50
N SER A 10 -1.54 -6.41 -28.94
CA SER A 10 -2.87 -5.90 -29.31
C SER A 10 -3.45 -5.13 -28.15
N ASP A 11 -4.09 -4.03 -28.43
CA ASP A 11 -4.92 -3.32 -27.47
C ASP A 11 -6.05 -4.24 -26.98
N GLU A 12 -6.21 -4.37 -25.67
CA GLU A 12 -7.27 -5.19 -25.05
C GLU A 12 -8.55 -4.39 -24.77
N GLY A 13 -8.88 -3.44 -25.65
CA GLY A 13 -10.12 -2.68 -25.55
C GLY A 13 -9.96 -1.32 -24.89
N ASN A 14 -10.91 -0.90 -24.06
CA ASN A 14 -11.02 0.47 -23.52
C ASN A 14 -9.99 0.83 -22.41
N SER A 15 -8.91 0.07 -22.22
CA SER A 15 -7.90 0.37 -21.20
C SER A 15 -6.90 1.40 -21.72
N TYR A 16 -6.52 2.34 -20.85
CA TYR A 16 -5.40 3.24 -21.14
C TYR A 16 -4.08 2.46 -21.18
N ASP A 17 -3.45 2.38 -22.36
CA ASP A 17 -2.11 1.80 -22.46
C ASP A 17 -1.04 2.86 -22.16
N GLU A 18 -0.12 2.57 -21.21
CA GLU A 18 0.87 3.54 -20.76
C GLU A 18 2.02 3.72 -21.77
N PHE A 19 2.22 2.77 -22.70
CA PHE A 19 3.27 2.82 -23.73
C PHE A 19 2.74 3.21 -25.11
N PHE A 20 1.49 2.87 -25.40
CA PHE A 20 0.87 3.12 -26.68
C PHE A 20 -0.33 4.07 -26.54
N GLY A 21 -0.52 4.90 -27.54
CA GLY A 21 -1.72 5.71 -27.72
C GLY A 21 -2.58 5.12 -28.83
N ASP A 22 -3.50 5.93 -29.35
CA ASP A 22 -4.43 5.55 -30.41
C ASP A 22 -3.70 4.92 -31.61
N SER A 23 -4.29 3.89 -32.18
CA SER A 23 -3.73 3.13 -33.31
C SER A 23 -2.33 2.58 -33.05
N LEU A 24 -2.02 2.22 -31.79
CA LEU A 24 -0.71 1.71 -31.34
C LEU A 24 0.46 2.67 -31.64
N LYS A 25 0.22 3.97 -31.66
CA LYS A 25 1.27 4.97 -31.75
C LYS A 25 2.07 5.02 -30.45
N ILE A 26 3.38 4.82 -30.55
CA ILE A 26 4.26 4.83 -29.37
C ILE A 26 4.23 6.20 -28.69
N ARG A 27 3.98 6.21 -27.36
CA ARG A 27 4.09 7.42 -26.55
C ARG A 27 5.54 7.85 -26.44
N LYS A 28 5.81 9.15 -26.55
CA LYS A 28 7.17 9.73 -26.59
C LYS A 28 8.09 9.22 -25.46
N HIS A 29 7.57 9.13 -24.24
CA HIS A 29 8.35 8.69 -23.08
C HIS A 29 8.70 7.17 -23.11
N ALA A 30 7.94 6.35 -23.83
CA ALA A 30 8.18 4.92 -23.98
C ALA A 30 9.13 4.55 -25.12
N GLN A 31 9.48 5.51 -25.99
CA GLN A 31 10.23 5.27 -27.22
C GLN A 31 11.57 4.58 -26.99
N LYS A 32 12.34 5.00 -25.97
CA LYS A 32 13.65 4.41 -25.67
C LYS A 32 13.54 2.94 -25.26
N THR A 33 12.57 2.61 -24.39
CA THR A 33 12.32 1.24 -23.95
C THR A 33 11.86 0.35 -25.10
N LEU A 34 10.93 0.83 -25.92
CA LEU A 34 10.42 0.05 -27.05
C LEU A 34 11.49 -0.16 -28.13
N ASN A 35 12.34 0.85 -28.38
CA ASN A 35 13.49 0.70 -29.29
C ASN A 35 14.47 -0.37 -28.77
N PHE A 36 14.75 -0.36 -27.46
CA PHE A 36 15.58 -1.37 -26.83
C PHE A 36 14.96 -2.76 -26.99
N LEU A 37 13.70 -2.95 -26.59
CA LEU A 37 13.00 -4.23 -26.71
C LEU A 37 12.92 -4.74 -28.15
N SER A 38 12.71 -3.83 -29.12
CA SER A 38 12.64 -4.19 -30.55
C SER A 38 14.00 -4.54 -31.17
N SER A 39 15.11 -4.20 -30.51
CA SER A 39 16.45 -4.57 -30.96
C SER A 39 16.85 -6.00 -30.54
N LEU A 40 16.12 -6.57 -29.58
CA LEU A 40 16.41 -7.88 -29.02
C LEU A 40 15.67 -9.00 -29.76
N LYS A 41 16.31 -10.16 -29.82
CA LYS A 41 15.68 -11.42 -30.25
C LYS A 41 14.93 -12.05 -29.08
N LEU A 42 14.04 -12.99 -29.37
CA LEU A 42 13.29 -13.72 -28.33
C LEU A 42 14.20 -14.41 -27.30
N GLU A 43 15.29 -15.02 -27.75
CA GLU A 43 16.25 -15.68 -26.87
C GLU A 43 16.91 -14.69 -25.90
N GLU A 44 17.27 -13.49 -26.37
CA GLU A 44 17.83 -12.44 -25.52
C GLU A 44 16.82 -11.93 -24.48
N LEU A 45 15.53 -11.83 -24.83
CA LEU A 45 14.45 -11.52 -23.87
C LEU A 45 14.32 -12.61 -22.80
N LYS A 46 14.42 -13.90 -23.19
CA LYS A 46 14.41 -15.04 -22.27
C LYS A 46 15.61 -15.01 -21.33
N ASP A 47 16.79 -14.68 -21.85
CA ASP A 47 18.02 -14.58 -21.05
C ASP A 47 17.90 -13.46 -20.02
N ILE A 48 17.37 -12.28 -20.39
CA ILE A 48 17.09 -11.18 -19.46
C ILE A 48 16.08 -11.60 -18.38
N ASN A 49 15.00 -12.28 -18.77
CA ASN A 49 14.02 -12.79 -17.82
C ASN A 49 14.62 -13.80 -16.84
N SER A 50 15.43 -14.72 -17.34
CA SER A 50 16.14 -15.73 -16.53
C SER A 50 17.15 -15.08 -15.58
N ALA A 51 17.88 -14.07 -16.04
CA ALA A 51 18.79 -13.28 -15.21
C ALA A 51 18.04 -12.52 -14.11
N THR A 52 16.86 -11.98 -14.42
CA THR A 52 15.98 -11.29 -13.46
C THR A 52 15.53 -12.28 -12.36
N ILE A 53 15.02 -13.44 -12.72
CA ILE A 53 14.61 -14.49 -11.78
C ILE A 53 15.79 -14.93 -10.91
N SER A 54 16.95 -15.19 -11.51
CA SER A 54 18.16 -15.60 -10.80
C SER A 54 18.65 -14.53 -9.82
N ALA A 55 18.56 -13.25 -10.19
CA ALA A 55 18.90 -12.15 -9.31
C ALA A 55 17.97 -12.10 -8.08
N ILE A 56 16.66 -12.20 -8.30
CA ILE A 56 15.66 -12.22 -7.21
C ILE A 56 15.94 -13.42 -6.27
N GLN A 57 16.19 -14.59 -6.81
CA GLN A 57 16.49 -15.79 -6.01
C GLN A 57 17.79 -15.64 -5.20
N SER A 58 18.85 -15.12 -5.82
CA SER A 58 20.14 -14.92 -5.15
C SER A 58 20.10 -13.88 -4.05
N MET A 59 19.19 -12.92 -4.13
CA MET A 59 18.95 -11.91 -3.09
C MET A 59 17.97 -12.39 -2.01
N GLY A 60 17.43 -13.61 -2.12
CA GLY A 60 16.52 -14.20 -1.13
C GLY A 60 15.18 -13.47 -1.03
N ILE A 61 14.75 -12.76 -2.08
CA ILE A 61 13.52 -11.99 -2.09
C ILE A 61 12.35 -12.96 -2.23
N THR A 62 11.66 -13.20 -1.11
CA THR A 62 10.55 -14.14 -1.03
C THR A 62 9.29 -13.47 -0.55
N PHE A 63 8.15 -14.01 -0.95
CA PHE A 63 6.83 -13.60 -0.51
C PHE A 63 5.99 -14.84 -0.20
N ARG A 64 5.31 -14.83 0.96
CA ARG A 64 4.36 -15.89 1.30
C ARG A 64 2.96 -15.54 0.80
N VAL A 65 2.38 -16.46 0.03
CA VAL A 65 0.97 -16.38 -0.36
C VAL A 65 0.17 -17.25 0.62
N TYR A 66 -0.86 -16.67 1.26
CA TYR A 66 -1.81 -17.45 2.03
C TYR A 66 -2.78 -18.12 1.04
N GLN A 67 -2.77 -19.46 0.94
CA GLN A 67 -3.79 -20.23 0.22
C GLN A 67 -4.69 -20.93 1.26
N ASP A 68 -6.01 -20.82 1.06
CA ASP A 68 -7.03 -21.38 1.97
C ASP A 68 -7.08 -22.91 1.99
N ASP A 69 -6.46 -23.60 1.01
CA ASP A 69 -6.50 -25.06 0.94
C ASP A 69 -5.11 -25.65 0.76
N SER A 70 -4.72 -26.43 1.74
CA SER A 70 -3.56 -27.31 1.81
C SER A 70 -2.30 -26.78 2.52
N ASN A 71 -1.70 -27.68 3.30
CA ASN A 71 -0.50 -27.61 4.13
C ASN A 71 0.83 -27.19 3.45
N SER A 72 0.81 -26.41 2.38
CA SER A 72 1.99 -25.92 1.70
C SER A 72 2.02 -24.38 1.72
N SER A 73 2.66 -23.81 2.74
CA SER A 73 3.12 -22.42 2.69
C SER A 73 4.29 -22.31 1.70
N ASP A 74 4.01 -22.24 0.42
CA ASP A 74 5.05 -22.09 -0.59
C ASP A 74 5.65 -20.68 -0.49
N ASN A 75 6.89 -20.60 -0.05
CA ASN A 75 7.72 -19.43 -0.26
C ASN A 75 7.94 -19.28 -1.77
N ARG A 76 7.20 -18.37 -2.38
CA ARG A 76 7.37 -18.06 -3.80
C ARG A 76 8.46 -17.03 -3.98
N THR A 77 9.27 -17.22 -4.99
CA THR A 77 10.16 -16.18 -5.51
C THR A 77 9.31 -14.98 -5.92
N TRP A 78 9.73 -13.77 -5.51
CA TRP A 78 9.04 -12.52 -5.87
C TRP A 78 9.00 -12.34 -7.39
N PRO A 79 7.82 -12.23 -8.04
CA PRO A 79 7.77 -12.10 -9.49
C PRO A 79 8.04 -10.66 -9.92
N LEU A 80 9.12 -10.44 -10.64
CA LEU A 80 9.49 -9.17 -11.24
C LEU A 80 9.54 -9.28 -12.76
N ASP A 81 8.79 -8.44 -13.45
CA ASP A 81 8.93 -8.24 -14.89
C ASP A 81 10.01 -7.18 -15.19
N PHE A 82 10.93 -7.52 -16.10
CA PHE A 82 12.07 -6.67 -16.44
C PHE A 82 11.70 -5.46 -17.31
N ILE A 83 10.46 -5.33 -17.80
CA ILE A 83 10.01 -4.15 -18.52
C ILE A 83 9.52 -3.12 -17.49
N PRO A 84 10.20 -1.96 -17.32
CA PRO A 84 9.83 -1.01 -16.28
C PRO A 84 8.51 -0.30 -16.59
N ARG A 85 7.81 0.14 -15.55
CA ARG A 85 6.76 1.15 -15.68
C ARG A 85 7.38 2.54 -15.76
N LEU A 86 6.95 3.35 -16.71
CA LEU A 86 7.49 4.69 -16.95
C LEU A 86 6.46 5.77 -16.56
N ILE A 87 6.86 6.70 -15.70
CA ILE A 87 6.04 7.84 -15.29
C ILE A 87 6.82 9.12 -15.56
N LYS A 88 6.20 10.12 -16.18
CA LYS A 88 6.82 11.42 -16.42
C LYS A 88 7.00 12.19 -15.11
N LYS A 89 8.09 12.90 -14.98
CA LYS A 89 8.41 13.71 -13.80
C LYS A 89 7.36 14.78 -13.48
N GLU A 90 6.79 15.41 -14.51
CA GLU A 90 5.73 16.41 -14.31
C GLU A 90 4.45 15.77 -13.74
N GLU A 91 4.10 14.61 -14.26
CA GLU A 91 2.97 13.82 -13.77
C GLU A 91 3.22 13.37 -12.32
N TRP A 92 4.44 12.88 -12.04
CA TRP A 92 4.82 12.47 -10.69
C TRP A 92 4.74 13.60 -9.67
N LYS A 93 5.20 14.81 -10.01
CA LYS A 93 5.09 15.98 -9.13
C LYS A 93 3.65 16.29 -8.73
N MET A 94 2.70 16.08 -9.63
CA MET A 94 1.28 16.27 -9.33
C MET A 94 0.77 15.19 -8.37
N VAL A 95 1.15 13.93 -8.60
CA VAL A 95 0.85 12.81 -7.71
C VAL A 95 1.43 13.04 -6.32
N GLU A 96 2.70 13.41 -6.22
CA GLU A 96 3.38 13.71 -4.95
C GLU A 96 2.64 14.78 -4.14
N LYS A 97 2.30 15.90 -4.77
CA LYS A 97 1.54 16.98 -4.12
C LYS A 97 0.18 16.51 -3.62
N GLY A 98 -0.54 15.74 -4.43
CA GLY A 98 -1.84 15.22 -4.07
C GLY A 98 -1.78 14.19 -2.94
N LEU A 99 -0.76 13.35 -2.89
CA LEU A 99 -0.53 12.42 -1.79
C LEU A 99 -0.21 13.13 -0.48
N ILE A 100 0.64 14.16 -0.52
CA ILE A 100 0.94 15.00 0.66
C ILE A 100 -0.33 15.71 1.17
N GLN A 101 -1.12 16.28 0.27
CA GLN A 101 -2.39 16.90 0.62
C GLN A 101 -3.31 15.90 1.31
N ARG A 102 -3.45 14.73 0.73
CA ARG A 102 -4.32 13.66 1.20
C ARG A 102 -3.93 13.16 2.59
N VAL A 103 -2.66 12.84 2.82
CA VAL A 103 -2.20 12.30 4.10
C VAL A 103 -2.31 13.34 5.23
N LYS A 104 -2.16 14.65 4.92
CA LYS A 104 -2.42 15.73 5.87
C LYS A 104 -3.88 15.73 6.33
N ALA A 105 -4.82 15.70 5.39
CA ALA A 105 -6.24 15.68 5.69
C ALA A 105 -6.65 14.44 6.50
N LEU A 106 -6.12 13.27 6.14
CA LEU A 106 -6.35 12.01 6.87
C LEU A 106 -5.83 12.06 8.31
N ASN A 107 -4.63 12.59 8.55
CA ASN A 107 -4.11 12.77 9.90
C ASN A 107 -4.94 13.76 10.72
N MET A 108 -5.41 14.86 10.14
CA MET A 108 -6.31 15.82 10.80
C MET A 108 -7.65 15.17 11.12
N PHE A 109 -8.19 14.34 10.25
CA PHE A 109 -9.41 13.57 10.50
C PHE A 109 -9.25 12.59 11.67
N ILE A 110 -8.15 11.84 11.75
CA ILE A 110 -7.89 10.93 12.86
C ILE A 110 -7.81 11.72 14.19
N GLU A 111 -7.04 12.80 14.19
CA GLU A 111 -6.92 13.69 15.37
C GLU A 111 -8.29 14.23 15.80
N ASP A 112 -9.11 14.66 14.83
CA ASP A 112 -10.44 15.21 15.11
C ASP A 112 -11.40 14.16 15.68
N CYS A 113 -11.39 12.93 15.14
CA CYS A 113 -12.24 11.82 15.62
C CYS A 113 -11.98 11.47 17.09
N TYR A 114 -10.73 11.54 17.56
CA TYR A 114 -10.37 11.24 18.94
C TYR A 114 -10.48 12.44 19.88
N ASN A 115 -10.71 13.65 19.37
CA ASN A 115 -10.79 14.86 20.17
C ASN A 115 -12.14 15.62 20.02
N LYS A 116 -12.32 16.34 18.92
CA LYS A 116 -13.41 17.32 18.77
C LYS A 116 -14.58 16.83 17.93
N LYS A 117 -14.39 15.85 17.06
CA LYS A 117 -15.39 15.26 16.17
C LYS A 117 -16.11 16.21 15.21
N LYS A 118 -15.50 17.37 14.93
CA LYS A 118 -16.12 18.43 14.14
C LYS A 118 -16.51 18.00 12.74
N PHE A 119 -15.67 17.19 12.09
CA PHE A 119 -15.96 16.68 10.75
C PHE A 119 -17.18 15.76 10.76
N LEU A 120 -17.27 14.87 11.76
CA LEU A 120 -18.39 13.94 11.87
C LEU A 120 -19.70 14.69 12.10
N GLU A 121 -19.69 15.74 12.92
CA GLU A 121 -20.85 16.60 13.20
C GLU A 121 -21.26 17.40 11.96
N GLU A 122 -20.32 18.09 11.30
CA GLU A 122 -20.57 18.93 10.12
C GLU A 122 -21.19 18.14 8.96
N PHE A 123 -20.62 16.95 8.67
CA PHE A 123 -21.08 16.09 7.58
C PHE A 123 -22.16 15.09 8.00
N LYS A 124 -22.63 15.17 9.26
CA LYS A 124 -23.66 14.27 9.82
C LYS A 124 -23.36 12.80 9.58
N ILE A 125 -22.08 12.44 9.76
CA ILE A 125 -21.63 11.07 9.55
C ILE A 125 -22.12 10.19 10.70
N ASP A 126 -22.80 9.11 10.37
CA ASP A 126 -23.30 8.16 11.36
C ASP A 126 -22.15 7.51 12.16
N ASP A 127 -22.29 7.44 13.48
CA ASP A 127 -21.30 6.88 14.40
C ASP A 127 -20.89 5.43 14.02
N SER A 128 -21.77 4.68 13.37
CA SER A 128 -21.48 3.33 12.93
C SER A 128 -20.38 3.26 11.88
N LEU A 129 -20.14 4.37 11.15
CA LEU A 129 -19.09 4.44 10.15
C LEU A 129 -17.69 4.55 10.76
N VAL A 130 -17.55 5.18 11.92
CA VAL A 130 -16.23 5.45 12.54
C VAL A 130 -16.21 5.02 14.00
N LEU A 131 -17.07 5.61 14.84
CA LEU A 131 -16.95 5.50 16.32
C LEU A 131 -17.36 4.13 16.89
N LYS A 132 -18.16 3.35 16.15
CA LYS A 132 -18.61 2.02 16.55
C LYS A 132 -17.85 0.89 15.82
N THR A 133 -16.82 1.23 15.05
CA THR A 133 -15.98 0.22 14.37
C THR A 133 -14.95 -0.38 15.33
N SER A 134 -14.46 -1.57 15.03
CA SER A 134 -13.35 -2.20 15.78
C SER A 134 -12.03 -1.42 15.67
N ALA A 135 -11.87 -0.63 14.60
CA ALA A 135 -10.71 0.23 14.40
C ALA A 135 -10.69 1.44 15.35
N TYR A 136 -11.84 1.86 15.90
CA TYR A 136 -11.91 2.96 16.86
C TYR A 136 -11.49 2.51 18.26
N LYS A 137 -10.36 3.02 18.74
CA LYS A 137 -9.77 2.63 20.01
C LYS A 137 -10.04 3.66 21.09
N LYS A 138 -10.91 3.35 22.06
CA LYS A 138 -11.31 4.27 23.15
C LYS A 138 -10.12 4.80 23.96
N TYR A 139 -9.04 4.03 24.08
CA TYR A 139 -7.84 4.46 24.80
C TYR A 139 -7.06 5.58 24.09
N CYS A 140 -7.43 5.90 22.83
CA CYS A 140 -6.89 7.02 22.06
C CYS A 140 -7.60 8.36 22.32
N LEU A 141 -8.72 8.37 23.05
CA LEU A 141 -9.48 9.58 23.35
C LEU A 141 -8.62 10.64 24.06
N ASN A 142 -8.75 11.88 23.62
CA ASN A 142 -8.06 13.05 24.15
C ASN A 142 -6.52 12.96 24.12
N LYS A 143 -5.97 12.07 23.28
CA LYS A 143 -4.51 12.02 23.08
C LYS A 143 -4.09 13.09 22.08
N LYS A 144 -2.96 13.73 22.38
CA LYS A 144 -2.26 14.65 21.49
C LYS A 144 -0.90 14.05 21.15
N LEU A 145 -0.75 13.70 19.89
CA LEU A 145 0.51 13.12 19.40
C LEU A 145 1.49 14.21 18.96
N LYS A 146 2.75 13.86 18.91
CA LYS A 146 3.79 14.78 18.43
C LYS A 146 3.51 15.16 16.99
N HIS A 147 3.63 16.43 16.68
CA HIS A 147 3.28 17.02 15.38
C HIS A 147 1.82 16.85 14.92
N GLY A 148 0.92 16.31 15.75
CA GLY A 148 -0.47 16.01 15.37
C GLY A 148 -0.57 14.88 14.33
N ILE A 149 0.45 14.02 14.22
CA ILE A 149 0.50 12.96 13.20
C ILE A 149 0.26 11.61 13.87
N TRP A 150 -0.74 10.88 13.37
CA TRP A 150 -1.13 9.54 13.79
C TRP A 150 -0.55 8.47 12.87
N SER A 151 -0.64 8.70 11.56
CA SER A 151 -0.04 7.84 10.55
C SER A 151 1.16 8.55 9.93
N HIS A 152 2.35 8.11 10.30
CA HIS A 152 3.61 8.63 9.79
C HIS A 152 4.06 7.92 8.53
N ILE A 153 3.59 6.70 8.31
CA ILE A 153 3.91 5.85 7.16
C ILE A 153 2.60 5.47 6.50
N CYS A 154 2.37 5.93 5.28
CA CYS A 154 1.18 5.65 4.50
C CYS A 154 1.57 5.01 3.16
N GLY A 155 0.77 4.07 2.68
CA GLY A 155 0.83 3.55 1.32
C GLY A 155 -0.51 3.76 0.64
N SER A 156 -0.58 4.63 -0.35
CA SER A 156 -1.82 4.86 -1.11
C SER A 156 -1.80 4.06 -2.41
N ASP A 157 -2.86 3.31 -2.68
CA ASP A 157 -2.96 2.56 -3.93
C ASP A 157 -3.57 3.45 -5.01
N LEU A 158 -2.85 3.61 -6.11
CA LEU A 158 -3.21 4.44 -7.25
C LEU A 158 -3.44 3.57 -8.49
N ILE A 159 -4.43 3.95 -9.27
CA ILE A 159 -4.66 3.39 -10.61
C ILE A 159 -4.69 4.53 -11.64
N LYS A 160 -4.37 4.23 -12.89
CA LYS A 160 -4.72 5.11 -14.01
C LYS A 160 -6.03 4.66 -14.63
N GLY A 161 -6.95 5.61 -14.77
CA GLY A 161 -8.21 5.41 -15.47
C GLY A 161 -8.05 5.47 -16.99
N GLU A 162 -9.16 5.29 -17.70
CA GLU A 162 -9.23 5.34 -19.17
C GLU A 162 -8.82 6.73 -19.74
N ASP A 163 -9.00 7.79 -18.95
CA ASP A 163 -8.55 9.15 -19.25
C ASP A 163 -7.03 9.37 -19.07
N GLY A 164 -6.31 8.37 -18.54
CA GLY A 164 -4.89 8.43 -18.25
C GLY A 164 -4.53 9.19 -16.96
N ASP A 165 -5.51 9.66 -16.21
CA ASP A 165 -5.31 10.32 -14.92
C ASP A 165 -5.16 9.30 -13.77
N PHE A 166 -4.45 9.72 -12.72
CA PHE A 166 -4.34 8.91 -11.51
C PHE A 166 -5.55 9.10 -10.59
N TYR A 167 -6.09 7.97 -10.14
CA TYR A 167 -7.15 7.86 -9.14
C TYR A 167 -6.61 7.15 -7.91
N VAL A 168 -7.01 7.61 -6.73
CA VAL A 168 -6.73 6.88 -5.50
C VAL A 168 -7.75 5.75 -5.35
N LEU A 169 -7.30 4.55 -5.07
CA LEU A 169 -8.13 3.37 -4.86
C LEU A 169 -8.39 3.10 -3.37
N GLU A 170 -7.34 3.26 -2.54
CA GLU A 170 -7.39 3.14 -1.09
C GLU A 170 -6.17 3.81 -0.44
N ASP A 171 -6.27 4.10 0.85
CA ASP A 171 -5.17 4.55 1.70
C ASP A 171 -4.90 3.53 2.80
N ASN A 172 -3.66 3.08 2.92
CA ASN A 172 -3.21 2.16 3.96
C ASN A 172 -2.40 2.92 5.00
N LEU A 173 -2.97 3.13 6.21
CA LEU A 173 -2.39 3.97 7.26
C LEU A 173 -1.94 3.20 8.51
N ARG A 174 -2.31 1.92 8.65
CA ARG A 174 -1.92 1.12 9.82
C ARG A 174 -0.51 0.57 9.68
N VAL A 175 -0.33 -0.39 8.79
CA VAL A 175 0.94 -1.13 8.57
C VAL A 175 1.17 -1.38 7.07
N PRO A 176 1.32 -0.31 6.24
CA PRO A 176 1.53 -0.49 4.81
C PRO A 176 2.80 -1.32 4.55
N SER A 177 2.72 -2.20 3.55
CA SER A 177 3.82 -3.07 3.12
C SER A 177 4.09 -2.93 1.63
N GLY A 178 5.30 -3.33 1.22
CA GLY A 178 5.71 -3.39 -0.18
C GLY A 178 6.90 -2.52 -0.55
N VAL A 179 7.36 -1.63 0.32
CA VAL A 179 8.47 -0.71 0.01
C VAL A 179 9.79 -1.43 -0.18
N SER A 180 10.05 -2.50 0.55
CA SER A 180 11.25 -3.32 0.36
C SER A 180 11.31 -3.90 -1.05
N TYR A 181 10.18 -4.39 -1.55
CA TYR A 181 10.10 -4.92 -2.91
C TYR A 181 10.31 -3.84 -3.99
N MET A 182 9.84 -2.61 -3.74
CA MET A 182 10.15 -1.48 -4.62
C MET A 182 11.66 -1.20 -4.69
N LEU A 183 12.34 -1.20 -3.54
CA LEU A 183 13.78 -0.96 -3.44
C LEU A 183 14.58 -2.10 -4.10
N GLU A 184 14.21 -3.33 -3.83
CA GLU A 184 14.84 -4.51 -4.40
C GLU A 184 14.60 -4.64 -5.91
N ASN A 185 13.39 -4.35 -6.40
CA ASN A 185 13.12 -4.28 -7.83
C ASN A 185 14.08 -3.30 -8.53
N ARG A 186 14.32 -2.12 -7.94
CA ARG A 186 15.27 -1.13 -8.45
C ARG A 186 16.70 -1.67 -8.49
N MET A 187 17.13 -2.39 -7.46
CA MET A 187 18.47 -3.00 -7.41
C MET A 187 18.64 -4.07 -8.48
N VAL A 188 17.64 -4.94 -8.64
CA VAL A 188 17.65 -5.97 -9.70
C VAL A 188 17.70 -5.31 -11.09
N MET A 189 16.88 -4.30 -11.36
CA MET A 189 16.84 -3.63 -12.65
C MET A 189 18.15 -2.90 -12.99
N LYS A 190 18.80 -2.27 -12.02
CA LYS A 190 20.14 -1.70 -12.19
C LYS A 190 21.16 -2.75 -12.59
N ARG A 191 21.05 -3.97 -12.06
CA ARG A 191 21.97 -5.08 -12.34
C ARG A 191 21.68 -5.76 -13.68
N VAL A 192 20.42 -5.94 -14.04
CA VAL A 192 20.01 -6.73 -15.21
C VAL A 192 19.97 -5.87 -16.48
N LEU A 193 19.57 -4.62 -16.38
CA LEU A 193 19.41 -3.69 -17.50
C LEU A 193 20.17 -2.36 -17.30
N PRO A 194 21.48 -2.38 -17.00
CA PRO A 194 22.26 -1.18 -16.68
C PRO A 194 22.23 -0.14 -17.81
N ASP A 195 22.36 -0.59 -19.06
CA ASP A 195 22.39 0.31 -20.22
C ASP A 195 21.07 1.05 -20.45
N LEU A 196 19.95 0.35 -20.29
CA LEU A 196 18.63 0.96 -20.42
C LEU A 196 18.39 1.92 -19.26
N PHE A 197 18.74 1.51 -18.03
CA PHE A 197 18.60 2.32 -16.83
C PHE A 197 19.36 3.65 -16.95
N ASN A 198 20.62 3.60 -17.37
CA ASN A 198 21.47 4.78 -17.52
C ASN A 198 20.97 5.74 -18.61
N LYS A 199 20.34 5.23 -19.68
CA LYS A 199 19.76 6.06 -20.76
C LYS A 199 18.61 6.94 -20.33
N TYR A 200 17.93 6.62 -19.22
CA TYR A 200 16.76 7.37 -18.74
C TYR A 200 17.08 8.40 -17.65
N GLY A 201 18.22 8.31 -16.97
CA GLY A 201 18.50 9.16 -15.80
C GLY A 201 17.43 8.98 -14.71
N VAL A 202 17.13 7.72 -14.39
CA VAL A 202 16.05 7.36 -13.45
C VAL A 202 16.32 7.96 -12.08
N ASN A 203 15.33 8.64 -11.50
CA ASN A 203 15.45 9.23 -10.17
C ASN A 203 15.67 8.13 -9.09
N PRO A 204 16.57 8.38 -8.11
CA PRO A 204 16.87 7.40 -7.06
C PRO A 204 15.69 7.18 -6.09
N VAL A 205 15.68 6.03 -5.43
CA VAL A 205 14.71 5.64 -4.38
C VAL A 205 15.39 5.07 -3.14
N ASP A 206 16.69 4.93 -3.18
CA ASP A 206 17.55 4.27 -2.18
C ASP A 206 17.71 5.08 -0.89
N ASP A 207 17.26 6.34 -0.84
CA ASP A 207 17.23 7.17 0.36
C ASP A 207 16.05 6.86 1.30
N TYR A 208 15.06 6.06 0.89
CA TYR A 208 13.87 5.76 1.69
C TYR A 208 14.17 5.23 3.10
N PRO A 209 15.08 4.25 3.32
CA PRO A 209 15.38 3.77 4.68
C PRO A 209 15.93 4.87 5.58
N SER A 210 16.78 5.76 5.05
CA SER A 210 17.30 6.90 5.80
C SER A 210 16.20 7.90 6.15
N LYS A 211 15.27 8.18 5.21
CA LYS A 211 14.12 9.04 5.47
C LYS A 211 13.14 8.43 6.46
N LEU A 212 12.97 7.11 6.43
CA LEU A 212 12.17 6.39 7.42
C LEU A 212 12.81 6.52 8.81
N TYR A 213 14.11 6.27 8.94
CA TYR A 213 14.83 6.45 10.21
C TYR A 213 14.71 7.88 10.74
N GLU A 214 14.93 8.91 9.89
CA GLU A 214 14.76 10.32 10.26
C GLU A 214 13.33 10.59 10.77
N THR A 215 12.32 10.03 10.10
CA THR A 215 10.92 10.16 10.51
C THR A 215 10.67 9.52 11.88
N LEU A 216 11.14 8.28 12.08
CA LEU A 216 11.02 7.56 13.35
C LEU A 216 11.76 8.28 14.49
N ALA A 217 12.98 8.75 14.25
CA ALA A 217 13.74 9.51 15.24
C ALA A 217 13.04 10.82 15.64
N SER A 218 12.41 11.50 14.68
CA SER A 218 11.74 12.78 14.90
C SER A 218 10.58 12.71 15.90
N VAL A 219 9.96 11.53 16.07
CA VAL A 219 8.79 11.35 16.96
C VAL A 219 9.14 10.92 18.36
N SER A 220 10.42 10.66 18.64
CA SER A 220 10.86 10.33 20.00
C SER A 220 10.48 11.44 20.99
N ASN A 221 9.93 11.04 22.14
CA ASN A 221 9.68 11.94 23.27
C ASN A 221 10.90 12.12 24.18
N ALA A 222 11.97 11.37 23.94
CA ALA A 222 13.19 11.46 24.74
C ALA A 222 14.03 12.69 24.36
N LYS A 223 14.70 13.28 25.37
CA LYS A 223 15.67 14.36 25.17
C LYS A 223 17.04 13.79 24.77
N THR A 224 17.11 13.05 23.67
CA THR A 224 18.36 12.47 23.14
C THR A 224 18.47 12.74 21.65
N LYS A 225 19.70 12.89 21.17
CA LYS A 225 19.99 13.04 19.74
C LYS A 225 19.92 11.72 18.99
N SER A 226 20.12 10.60 19.68
CA SER A 226 20.10 9.25 19.14
C SER A 226 19.08 8.41 19.92
N PRO A 227 17.78 8.48 19.59
CA PRO A 227 16.78 7.66 20.24
C PRO A 227 16.96 6.19 19.86
N GLU A 228 16.81 5.30 20.84
CA GLU A 228 16.75 3.86 20.58
C GLU A 228 15.44 3.53 19.86
N ILE A 229 15.55 2.99 18.67
CA ILE A 229 14.43 2.64 17.78
C ILE A 229 14.48 1.14 17.53
N VAL A 230 13.34 0.47 17.61
CA VAL A 230 13.22 -0.95 17.26
C VAL A 230 12.09 -1.16 16.26
N LEU A 231 12.22 -2.18 15.42
CA LEU A 231 11.14 -2.65 14.57
C LEU A 231 10.48 -3.87 15.21
N LEU A 232 9.22 -3.73 15.65
CA LEU A 232 8.45 -4.79 16.29
C LEU A 232 7.71 -5.63 15.24
N THR A 233 8.15 -6.87 15.07
CA THR A 233 7.59 -7.85 14.13
C THR A 233 6.73 -8.89 14.84
N PRO A 234 5.68 -9.43 14.19
CA PRO A 234 4.97 -10.62 14.69
C PRO A 234 5.72 -11.94 14.44
N GLY A 235 6.94 -11.88 13.89
CA GLY A 235 7.80 -13.04 13.65
C GLY A 235 7.75 -13.62 12.24
N ILE A 236 8.49 -14.70 12.05
CA ILE A 236 8.81 -15.32 10.75
C ILE A 236 7.60 -15.88 9.97
N TYR A 237 6.48 -16.08 10.63
CA TYR A 237 5.25 -16.58 9.99
C TYR A 237 4.45 -15.49 9.28
N ASN A 238 4.81 -14.21 9.47
CA ASN A 238 4.15 -13.11 8.79
C ASN A 238 4.59 -13.03 7.31
N SER A 239 3.62 -12.83 6.41
CA SER A 239 3.90 -12.75 4.96
C SER A 239 4.86 -11.62 4.57
N ALA A 240 4.92 -10.55 5.37
CA ALA A 240 5.80 -9.41 5.16
C ALA A 240 7.10 -9.47 5.99
N TYR A 241 7.45 -10.63 6.56
CA TYR A 241 8.65 -10.75 7.41
C TYR A 241 9.93 -10.37 6.68
N PHE A 242 10.05 -10.71 5.39
CA PHE A 242 11.15 -10.25 4.54
C PHE A 242 11.31 -8.72 4.63
N GLU A 243 10.21 -7.96 4.46
CA GLU A 243 10.23 -6.49 4.54
C GLU A 243 10.63 -6.01 5.94
N HIS A 244 10.17 -6.67 7.01
CA HIS A 244 10.53 -6.29 8.37
C HIS A 244 12.03 -6.41 8.60
N SER A 245 12.61 -7.55 8.24
CA SER A 245 14.05 -7.81 8.34
C SER A 245 14.87 -6.87 7.47
N TYR A 246 14.46 -6.69 6.21
CA TYR A 246 15.10 -5.80 5.26
C TYR A 246 15.16 -4.35 5.77
N LEU A 247 14.03 -3.80 6.22
CA LEU A 247 13.98 -2.43 6.69
C LEU A 247 14.77 -2.23 7.98
N ALA A 248 14.71 -3.17 8.93
CA ALA A 248 15.50 -3.10 10.15
C ALA A 248 17.00 -3.06 9.82
N GLN A 249 17.45 -3.93 8.93
CA GLN A 249 18.85 -3.99 8.47
C GLN A 249 19.27 -2.69 7.75
N GLN A 250 18.44 -2.19 6.82
CA GLN A 250 18.77 -0.97 6.06
C GLN A 250 18.79 0.29 6.92
N MET A 251 18.00 0.34 7.99
CA MET A 251 18.01 1.45 8.96
C MET A 251 19.08 1.28 10.06
N GLY A 252 19.67 0.09 10.20
CA GLY A 252 20.60 -0.22 11.30
C GLY A 252 19.92 -0.21 12.66
N ILE A 253 18.68 -0.71 12.76
CA ILE A 253 17.92 -0.84 14.00
C ILE A 253 17.61 -2.30 14.29
N ASP A 254 17.31 -2.62 15.57
CA ASP A 254 17.00 -3.98 15.95
C ASP A 254 15.60 -4.41 15.46
N LEU A 255 15.55 -5.63 14.91
CA LEU A 255 14.32 -6.38 14.66
C LEU A 255 14.00 -7.16 15.94
N VAL A 256 12.83 -6.90 16.53
CA VAL A 256 12.40 -7.53 17.80
C VAL A 256 11.02 -8.13 17.68
N GLU A 257 10.78 -9.21 18.42
CA GLU A 257 9.46 -9.77 18.67
C GLU A 257 8.91 -9.29 20.03
N GLY A 258 7.62 -9.52 20.32
CA GLY A 258 7.01 -9.10 21.58
C GLY A 258 7.72 -9.69 22.82
N SER A 259 8.27 -10.90 22.70
CA SER A 259 9.03 -11.57 23.77
C SER A 259 10.35 -10.88 24.12
N ASP A 260 10.92 -10.10 23.19
CA ASP A 260 12.18 -9.38 23.40
C ASP A 260 11.99 -8.05 24.12
N LEU A 261 10.74 -7.63 24.29
CA LEU A 261 10.38 -6.38 24.94
C LEU A 261 9.69 -6.63 26.29
N GLU A 262 9.86 -5.68 27.20
CA GLU A 262 9.09 -5.63 28.44
C GLU A 262 8.79 -4.18 28.86
N VAL A 263 7.70 -3.98 29.58
CA VAL A 263 7.37 -2.71 30.23
C VAL A 263 7.79 -2.78 31.70
N GLY A 264 8.72 -1.92 32.06
CA GLY A 264 9.23 -1.84 33.45
C GLY A 264 8.20 -1.24 34.43
N LYS A 265 8.48 -1.35 35.72
CA LYS A 265 7.63 -0.77 36.79
C LYS A 265 7.47 0.75 36.67
N ASP A 266 8.40 1.41 36.03
CA ASP A 266 8.39 2.85 35.67
C ASP A 266 7.58 3.20 34.42
N ASN A 267 6.96 2.20 33.81
CA ASN A 267 6.21 2.24 32.56
C ASN A 267 7.05 2.65 31.33
N TYR A 268 8.36 2.57 31.35
CA TYR A 268 9.19 2.63 30.15
C TYR A 268 9.27 1.25 29.49
N VAL A 269 9.50 1.24 28.19
CA VAL A 269 9.71 0.01 27.42
C VAL A 269 11.19 -0.27 27.33
N TYR A 270 11.56 -1.52 27.54
CA TYR A 270 12.91 -2.02 27.47
C TYR A 270 13.01 -3.19 26.50
N LYS A 271 14.11 -3.27 25.76
CA LYS A 271 14.52 -4.48 25.06
C LYS A 271 15.49 -5.27 25.91
N LYS A 272 15.40 -6.60 25.85
CA LYS A 272 16.29 -7.53 26.54
C LYS A 272 17.57 -7.71 25.72
N THR A 273 18.71 -7.50 26.34
CA THR A 273 20.02 -7.68 25.71
C THR A 273 20.91 -8.52 26.62
N ILE A 274 22.05 -9.00 26.11
CA ILE A 274 23.03 -9.75 26.89
C ILE A 274 23.64 -8.90 28.04
N GLU A 275 23.57 -7.58 27.93
CA GLU A 275 24.07 -6.64 28.96
C GLU A 275 22.96 -6.20 29.93
N GLY A 276 21.73 -6.71 29.76
CA GLY A 276 20.55 -6.35 30.55
C GLY A 276 19.50 -5.59 29.75
N LEU A 277 18.68 -4.82 30.46
CA LEU A 277 17.58 -4.10 29.90
C LEU A 277 18.04 -2.75 29.29
N GLN A 278 17.79 -2.56 28.01
CA GLN A 278 18.06 -1.30 27.33
C GLN A 278 16.74 -0.59 26.97
N ARG A 279 16.62 0.68 27.35
CA ARG A 279 15.42 1.47 27.13
C ARG A 279 15.13 1.71 25.65
N VAL A 280 13.89 1.46 25.21
CA VAL A 280 13.38 1.75 23.87
C VAL A 280 12.62 3.07 23.89
N HIS A 281 12.86 3.92 22.89
CA HIS A 281 12.23 5.24 22.75
C HIS A 281 11.16 5.28 21.68
N VAL A 282 11.35 4.53 20.58
CA VAL A 282 10.44 4.48 19.46
C VAL A 282 10.27 3.03 19.00
N ILE A 283 9.05 2.62 18.77
CA ILE A 283 8.70 1.32 18.20
C ILE A 283 8.08 1.55 16.82
N TYR A 284 8.74 1.07 15.78
CA TYR A 284 8.13 0.90 14.47
C TYR A 284 7.40 -0.45 14.46
N ARG A 285 6.08 -0.41 14.62
CA ARG A 285 5.28 -1.62 14.71
C ARG A 285 4.90 -2.21 13.36
N ARG A 286 4.93 -3.53 13.28
CA ARG A 286 4.37 -4.32 12.17
C ARG A 286 3.28 -5.27 12.66
N ILE A 287 2.68 -4.97 13.81
CA ILE A 287 1.61 -5.71 14.47
C ILE A 287 0.36 -4.82 14.49
N ASP A 288 -0.82 -5.42 14.24
CA ASP A 288 -2.10 -4.72 14.27
C ASP A 288 -2.48 -4.30 15.71
N ASP A 289 -3.34 -3.28 15.82
CA ASP A 289 -3.76 -2.67 17.10
C ASP A 289 -4.28 -3.71 18.10
N ASP A 290 -5.07 -4.69 17.64
CA ASP A 290 -5.68 -5.69 18.50
C ASP A 290 -4.68 -6.67 19.12
N PHE A 291 -3.47 -6.78 18.55
CA PHE A 291 -2.45 -7.69 19.01
C PHE A 291 -1.27 -7.00 19.71
N LEU A 292 -1.25 -5.65 19.75
CA LEU A 292 -0.13 -4.89 20.32
C LEU A 292 0.03 -5.07 21.83
N ASP A 293 -1.07 -5.17 22.56
CA ASP A 293 -1.08 -5.26 24.02
C ASP A 293 -2.23 -6.13 24.50
N PRO A 294 -1.96 -7.32 25.07
CA PRO A 294 -3.01 -8.23 25.55
C PRO A 294 -3.86 -7.66 26.68
N GLU A 295 -3.44 -6.61 27.38
CA GLU A 295 -4.26 -6.00 28.45
C GLU A 295 -5.41 -5.14 27.92
N VAL A 296 -5.34 -4.68 26.66
CA VAL A 296 -6.36 -3.78 26.07
C VAL A 296 -6.90 -4.25 24.72
N GLY A 297 -6.21 -5.18 24.06
CA GLY A 297 -6.57 -5.77 22.78
C GLY A 297 -7.05 -7.22 22.96
N ASN A 298 -6.51 -8.12 22.12
CA ASN A 298 -6.79 -9.55 22.22
C ASN A 298 -6.00 -10.15 23.39
N PRO A 299 -6.65 -10.64 24.47
CA PRO A 299 -5.97 -11.21 25.63
C PRO A 299 -5.15 -12.47 25.31
N GLU A 300 -5.43 -13.16 24.22
CA GLU A 300 -4.69 -14.34 23.74
C GLU A 300 -3.47 -13.96 22.86
N SER A 301 -3.18 -12.66 22.70
CA SER A 301 -2.05 -12.22 21.89
C SER A 301 -0.72 -12.62 22.54
N THR A 302 0.05 -13.44 21.82
CA THR A 302 1.41 -13.86 22.19
C THR A 302 2.51 -13.03 21.49
N ILE A 303 2.11 -12.19 20.52
CA ILE A 303 3.04 -11.38 19.71
C ILE A 303 3.15 -9.93 20.20
N GLY A 304 2.26 -9.50 21.09
CA GLY A 304 2.23 -8.16 21.67
C GLY A 304 3.06 -8.04 22.94
N VAL A 305 3.07 -6.85 23.52
CA VAL A 305 3.82 -6.52 24.75
C VAL A 305 2.84 -6.02 25.80
N LYS A 306 2.76 -6.74 26.93
CA LYS A 306 1.87 -6.40 28.04
C LYS A 306 2.19 -5.02 28.62
N GLY A 307 1.16 -4.16 28.74
CA GLY A 307 1.29 -2.80 29.28
C GLY A 307 1.84 -1.77 28.27
N LEU A 308 2.05 -2.16 26.99
CA LEU A 308 2.61 -1.28 25.97
C LEU A 308 1.73 -0.05 25.70
N ILE A 309 0.41 -0.23 25.63
CA ILE A 309 -0.53 0.87 25.41
C ILE A 309 -0.55 1.85 26.58
N LYS A 310 -0.37 1.35 27.82
CA LYS A 310 -0.21 2.22 29.00
C LYS A 310 1.05 3.07 28.89
N SER A 311 2.19 2.46 28.52
CA SER A 311 3.46 3.15 28.29
C SER A 311 3.33 4.24 27.21
N TRP A 312 2.75 3.92 26.05
CA TRP A 312 2.47 4.87 24.98
C TRP A 312 1.55 6.00 25.43
N SER A 313 0.47 5.67 26.14
CA SER A 313 -0.51 6.63 26.65
C SER A 313 0.13 7.66 27.60
N GLN A 314 1.16 7.28 28.32
CA GLN A 314 1.97 8.12 29.21
C GLN A 314 3.14 8.82 28.51
N LYS A 315 3.26 8.72 27.19
CA LYS A 315 4.37 9.26 26.38
C LYS A 315 5.76 8.74 26.77
N LYS A 316 5.83 7.53 27.33
CA LYS A 316 7.07 6.88 27.72
C LYS A 316 7.78 6.21 26.54
N VAL A 317 7.00 5.84 25.54
CA VAL A 317 7.44 5.31 24.23
C VAL A 317 6.60 5.93 23.12
N SER A 318 7.15 6.07 21.92
CA SER A 318 6.41 6.43 20.71
C SER A 318 6.16 5.17 19.89
N ILE A 319 4.93 4.98 19.37
CA ILE A 319 4.57 3.84 18.51
C ILE A 319 4.16 4.38 17.15
N ILE A 320 4.72 3.84 16.07
CA ILE A 320 4.54 4.27 14.68
C ILE A 320 4.10 3.06 13.82
N ASN A 321 3.00 3.15 13.09
CA ASN A 321 1.98 4.21 13.17
C ASN A 321 1.25 4.12 14.51
N ALA A 322 0.70 5.23 14.95
CA ALA A 322 0.05 5.28 16.26
C ALA A 322 -1.13 4.30 16.33
N PRO A 323 -1.38 3.68 17.50
CA PRO A 323 -2.59 2.91 17.72
C PRO A 323 -3.84 3.76 17.42
N GLY A 324 -4.86 3.14 16.83
CA GLY A 324 -6.11 3.79 16.47
C GLY A 324 -6.10 4.55 15.14
N CYS A 325 -4.97 4.66 14.43
CA CYS A 325 -4.96 5.28 13.09
C CYS A 325 -5.79 4.50 12.05
N GLY A 326 -6.10 3.25 12.33
CA GLY A 326 -6.88 2.36 11.45
C GLY A 326 -8.31 2.83 11.14
N ILE A 327 -8.85 3.81 11.87
CA ILE A 327 -10.15 4.40 11.52
C ILE A 327 -10.15 5.05 10.13
N ALA A 328 -9.00 5.46 9.64
CA ALA A 328 -8.86 6.08 8.32
C ALA A 328 -8.49 5.09 7.20
N ASP A 329 -8.21 3.82 7.52
CA ASP A 329 -8.04 2.72 6.54
C ASP A 329 -9.40 2.22 5.96
N ASP A 330 -10.50 2.57 6.63
CA ASP A 330 -11.83 2.07 6.28
C ASP A 330 -12.27 2.59 4.90
N LYS A 331 -12.67 1.68 4.01
CA LYS A 331 -13.09 2.04 2.64
C LYS A 331 -14.34 2.93 2.59
N ALA A 332 -15.15 2.95 3.65
CA ALA A 332 -16.23 3.91 3.77
C ALA A 332 -15.71 5.31 4.13
N VAL A 333 -14.68 5.40 4.99
CA VAL A 333 -14.02 6.67 5.32
C VAL A 333 -13.27 7.26 4.13
N TYR A 334 -12.68 6.41 3.30
CA TYR A 334 -12.01 6.81 2.06
C TYR A 334 -12.86 7.73 1.17
N SER A 335 -14.17 7.49 1.07
CA SER A 335 -15.06 8.29 0.21
C SER A 335 -15.16 9.76 0.63
N TYR A 336 -14.93 10.05 1.90
CA TYR A 336 -14.99 11.41 2.47
C TYR A 336 -13.66 12.17 2.37
N VAL A 337 -12.59 11.58 1.85
CA VAL A 337 -11.28 12.26 1.81
C VAL A 337 -11.29 13.56 1.00
N PRO A 338 -12.00 13.67 -0.14
CA PRO A 338 -12.17 14.96 -0.82
C PRO A 338 -12.81 16.03 0.08
N ASP A 339 -13.82 15.68 0.87
CA ASP A 339 -14.47 16.57 1.82
C ASP A 339 -13.55 16.92 3.00
N MET A 340 -12.75 15.96 3.48
CA MET A 340 -11.72 16.22 4.50
C MET A 340 -10.69 17.24 4.02
N ILE A 341 -10.23 17.14 2.77
CA ILE A 341 -9.30 18.10 2.16
C ILE A 341 -9.93 19.50 2.15
N ASN A 342 -11.17 19.60 1.66
CA ASN A 342 -11.90 20.87 1.67
C ASN A 342 -12.10 21.41 3.08
N PHE A 343 -12.50 20.56 4.03
CA PHE A 343 -12.84 20.98 5.39
C PHE A 343 -11.62 21.41 6.20
N TYR A 344 -10.56 20.56 6.23
CA TYR A 344 -9.39 20.83 7.07
C TYR A 344 -8.36 21.74 6.42
N LEU A 345 -8.11 21.58 5.12
CA LEU A 345 -7.06 22.32 4.41
C LEU A 345 -7.59 23.56 3.68
N LYS A 346 -8.90 23.65 3.44
CA LYS A 346 -9.52 24.67 2.61
C LYS A 346 -8.99 24.69 1.17
N GLU A 347 -8.65 23.51 0.67
CA GLU A 347 -8.09 23.30 -0.65
C GLU A 347 -9.01 22.42 -1.49
N LYS A 348 -8.85 22.47 -2.82
CA LYS A 348 -9.49 21.49 -3.73
C LYS A 348 -8.64 20.22 -3.81
N PRO A 349 -9.26 19.04 -3.85
CA PRO A 349 -8.52 17.79 -4.05
C PRO A 349 -7.71 17.81 -5.35
N ILE A 350 -6.44 17.41 -5.27
CA ILE A 350 -5.53 17.30 -6.42
C ILE A 350 -5.70 15.94 -7.10
N LEU A 351 -5.75 14.86 -6.31
CA LEU A 351 -5.99 13.52 -6.82
C LEU A 351 -7.48 13.18 -6.79
N LYS A 352 -7.94 12.51 -7.83
CA LYS A 352 -9.32 12.05 -7.97
C LYS A 352 -9.58 10.84 -7.06
N ASN A 353 -10.77 10.79 -6.43
CA ASN A 353 -11.31 9.57 -5.82
C ASN A 353 -12.18 8.82 -6.82
N ILE A 354 -12.39 7.55 -6.55
CA ILE A 354 -13.43 6.75 -7.22
C ILE A 354 -14.74 6.94 -6.44
N ASP A 355 -15.82 7.19 -7.15
CA ASP A 355 -17.16 7.29 -6.54
C ASP A 355 -17.46 6.04 -5.72
N THR A 356 -18.00 6.24 -4.52
CA THR A 356 -18.25 5.12 -3.60
C THR A 356 -19.69 5.12 -3.12
N TYR A 357 -20.36 4.01 -3.30
CA TYR A 357 -21.75 3.78 -2.90
C TYR A 357 -21.79 2.97 -1.61
N PHE A 358 -22.44 3.51 -0.60
CA PHE A 358 -22.58 2.85 0.70
C PHE A 358 -23.75 1.86 0.69
N MET A 359 -23.48 0.61 1.06
CA MET A 359 -24.51 -0.42 1.06
C MET A 359 -25.52 -0.32 2.24
N ASN A 360 -25.23 0.48 3.26
CA ASN A 360 -26.20 0.84 4.31
C ASN A 360 -27.23 1.89 3.83
N ASN A 361 -26.96 2.65 2.77
CA ASN A 361 -27.92 3.56 2.14
C ASN A 361 -28.82 2.75 1.16
N LYS A 362 -30.14 2.89 1.30
CA LYS A 362 -31.12 2.16 0.47
C LYS A 362 -31.03 2.54 -1.02
N GLU A 363 -30.94 3.83 -1.31
CA GLU A 363 -30.88 4.36 -2.69
C GLU A 363 -29.61 3.88 -3.40
N HIS A 364 -28.48 3.91 -2.70
CA HIS A 364 -27.22 3.38 -3.20
C HIS A 364 -27.32 1.89 -3.51
N ARG A 365 -27.93 1.08 -2.61
CA ARG A 365 -28.12 -0.37 -2.86
C ARG A 365 -28.95 -0.63 -4.10
N GLU A 366 -30.07 0.07 -4.25
CA GLU A 366 -30.95 -0.08 -5.41
C GLU A 366 -30.25 0.32 -6.71
N PHE A 367 -29.44 1.38 -6.68
CA PHE A 367 -28.62 1.79 -7.82
C PHE A 367 -27.58 0.73 -8.17
N VAL A 368 -26.85 0.22 -7.19
CA VAL A 368 -25.81 -0.80 -7.39
C VAL A 368 -26.41 -2.12 -7.87
N GLU A 369 -27.56 -2.54 -7.34
CA GLU A 369 -28.26 -3.76 -7.77
C GLU A 369 -28.67 -3.70 -9.26
N LYS A 370 -29.17 -2.54 -9.71
CA LYS A 370 -29.52 -2.31 -11.11
C LYS A 370 -28.32 -2.27 -12.06
N ASN A 371 -27.15 -1.84 -11.55
CA ASN A 371 -25.94 -1.61 -12.34
C ASN A 371 -24.81 -2.58 -12.00
N ILE A 372 -25.11 -3.72 -11.38
CA ILE A 372 -24.13 -4.63 -10.76
C ILE A 372 -22.98 -5.01 -11.70
N HIS A 373 -23.24 -5.25 -12.98
CA HIS A 373 -22.21 -5.65 -13.94
C HIS A 373 -21.17 -4.55 -14.22
N ASN A 374 -21.46 -3.31 -13.87
CA ASN A 374 -20.53 -2.17 -13.97
C ASN A 374 -19.94 -1.78 -12.61
N MET A 375 -20.11 -2.60 -11.58
CA MET A 375 -19.68 -2.29 -10.22
C MET A 375 -18.67 -3.31 -9.68
N VAL A 376 -17.90 -2.86 -8.70
CA VAL A 376 -17.05 -3.71 -7.85
C VAL A 376 -17.53 -3.54 -6.42
N ILE A 377 -17.95 -4.64 -5.78
CA ILE A 377 -18.35 -4.65 -4.37
C ILE A 377 -17.15 -5.07 -3.53
N LYS A 378 -16.88 -4.31 -2.48
CA LYS A 378 -15.73 -4.50 -1.60
C LYS A 378 -16.16 -4.60 -0.14
N PRO A 379 -15.65 -5.57 0.63
CA PRO A 379 -15.75 -5.53 2.09
C PRO A 379 -14.99 -4.32 2.64
N VAL A 380 -15.56 -3.65 3.64
CA VAL A 380 -15.01 -2.38 4.17
C VAL A 380 -13.74 -2.59 4.97
N ALA A 381 -13.71 -3.64 5.80
CA ALA A 381 -12.63 -3.91 6.75
C ALA A 381 -11.54 -4.87 6.23
N GLU A 382 -11.77 -5.52 5.09
CA GLU A 382 -10.85 -6.50 4.53
C GLU A 382 -9.72 -5.81 3.74
N SER A 383 -8.54 -6.43 3.75
CA SER A 383 -7.36 -6.02 2.99
C SER A 383 -6.92 -7.15 2.05
N GLY A 384 -5.94 -6.87 1.16
CA GLY A 384 -5.38 -7.91 0.29
C GLY A 384 -6.30 -8.35 -0.85
N GLY A 385 -7.43 -7.67 -1.10
CA GLY A 385 -8.38 -8.02 -2.17
C GLY A 385 -9.32 -9.18 -1.83
N TYR A 386 -9.32 -9.67 -0.59
CA TYR A 386 -10.24 -10.73 -0.17
C TYR A 386 -11.69 -10.26 -0.17
N GLY A 387 -12.58 -11.12 -0.65
CA GLY A 387 -14.03 -10.87 -0.67
C GLY A 387 -14.49 -9.80 -1.67
N ILE A 388 -13.62 -9.32 -2.56
CA ILE A 388 -13.99 -8.40 -3.65
C ILE A 388 -14.82 -9.17 -4.67
N VAL A 389 -15.94 -8.57 -5.07
CA VAL A 389 -16.82 -9.10 -6.12
C VAL A 389 -16.79 -8.15 -7.30
N ILE A 390 -16.32 -8.65 -8.45
CA ILE A 390 -16.28 -7.91 -9.70
C ILE A 390 -17.58 -8.23 -10.46
N GLY A 391 -18.44 -7.24 -10.59
CA GLY A 391 -19.80 -7.45 -11.10
C GLY A 391 -19.86 -7.95 -12.54
N LYS A 392 -18.92 -7.54 -13.40
CA LYS A 392 -18.83 -8.02 -14.79
C LYS A 392 -18.60 -9.53 -14.91
N ASP A 393 -18.00 -10.14 -13.90
CA ASP A 393 -17.63 -11.57 -13.90
C ASP A 393 -18.77 -12.43 -13.32
N LEU A 394 -19.84 -11.81 -12.76
CA LEU A 394 -20.95 -12.51 -12.14
C LEU A 394 -21.92 -13.12 -13.14
N LYS A 395 -22.32 -14.34 -12.85
CA LYS A 395 -23.47 -14.97 -13.50
C LYS A 395 -24.77 -14.48 -12.86
N SER A 396 -25.86 -14.48 -13.61
CA SER A 396 -27.18 -13.98 -13.16
C SER A 396 -27.67 -14.65 -11.87
N ASN A 397 -27.35 -15.95 -11.65
CA ASN A 397 -27.73 -16.70 -10.46
C ASN A 397 -26.88 -16.36 -9.21
N GLU A 398 -25.75 -15.66 -9.36
CA GLU A 398 -24.85 -15.28 -8.27
C GLU A 398 -25.22 -13.91 -7.66
N VAL A 399 -25.96 -13.07 -8.40
CA VAL A 399 -26.32 -11.72 -7.97
C VAL A 399 -27.19 -11.74 -6.71
N ALA A 400 -28.27 -12.52 -6.71
CA ALA A 400 -29.21 -12.57 -5.58
C ALA A 400 -28.56 -13.06 -4.26
N PRO A 401 -27.71 -14.10 -4.24
CA PRO A 401 -26.94 -14.49 -3.04
C PRO A 401 -26.07 -13.37 -2.48
N ILE A 402 -25.38 -12.62 -3.35
CA ILE A 402 -24.51 -11.51 -2.93
C ILE A 402 -25.34 -10.41 -2.27
N PHE A 403 -26.43 -9.96 -2.89
CA PHE A 403 -27.29 -8.93 -2.30
C PHE A 403 -27.99 -9.40 -1.03
N ARG A 404 -28.27 -10.69 -0.87
CA ARG A 404 -28.75 -11.27 0.41
C ARG A 404 -27.70 -11.12 1.50
N LYS A 405 -26.42 -11.43 1.21
CA LYS A 405 -25.30 -11.23 2.13
C LYS A 405 -25.12 -9.75 2.51
N ILE A 406 -25.21 -8.84 1.53
CA ILE A 406 -25.14 -7.40 1.76
C ILE A 406 -26.29 -6.92 2.64
N LYS A 407 -27.54 -7.32 2.37
CA LYS A 407 -28.72 -6.92 3.15
C LYS A 407 -28.63 -7.35 4.61
N ASN A 408 -27.96 -8.47 4.90
CA ASN A 408 -27.75 -8.93 6.28
C ASN A 408 -26.72 -8.07 7.05
N ASN A 409 -25.71 -7.54 6.38
CA ASN A 409 -24.65 -6.73 6.98
C ASN A 409 -24.26 -5.56 6.07
N PRO A 410 -25.17 -4.59 5.82
CA PRO A 410 -24.97 -3.58 4.77
C PRO A 410 -23.83 -2.63 5.07
N ARG A 411 -23.51 -2.34 6.34
CA ARG A 411 -22.36 -1.50 6.74
C ARG A 411 -21.03 -2.09 6.29
N ASN A 412 -20.94 -3.40 6.16
CA ASN A 412 -19.69 -4.09 5.87
C ASN A 412 -19.31 -4.08 4.39
N PHE A 413 -20.08 -3.40 3.55
CA PHE A 413 -19.84 -3.36 2.12
C PHE A 413 -19.94 -1.94 1.55
N VAL A 414 -19.08 -1.66 0.58
CA VAL A 414 -19.18 -0.52 -0.34
C VAL A 414 -19.13 -1.03 -1.76
N ALA A 415 -19.66 -0.24 -2.70
CA ALA A 415 -19.51 -0.51 -4.13
C ALA A 415 -18.88 0.70 -4.82
N GLN A 416 -18.10 0.43 -5.86
CA GLN A 416 -17.47 1.43 -6.70
C GLN A 416 -17.72 1.07 -8.17
N PRO A 417 -17.77 2.03 -9.10
CA PRO A 417 -17.79 1.74 -10.52
C PRO A 417 -16.58 0.88 -10.91
N TYR A 418 -16.78 -0.08 -11.79
CA TYR A 418 -15.66 -0.80 -12.39
C TYR A 418 -14.85 0.17 -13.23
N ILE A 419 -13.58 0.33 -12.93
CA ILE A 419 -12.62 1.10 -13.72
C ILE A 419 -11.68 0.12 -14.39
N SER A 420 -11.55 0.23 -15.71
CA SER A 420 -10.54 -0.52 -16.44
C SER A 420 -9.16 0.03 -16.06
N LEU A 421 -8.34 -0.80 -15.44
CA LEU A 421 -6.98 -0.42 -15.06
C LEU A 421 -6.14 -0.18 -16.32
N SER A 422 -5.20 0.76 -16.24
CA SER A 422 -4.22 0.91 -17.32
C SER A 422 -3.42 -0.36 -17.58
N THR A 423 -2.88 -0.48 -18.76
CA THR A 423 -2.02 -1.59 -19.17
C THR A 423 -0.60 -1.11 -19.49
N SER A 424 0.34 -2.03 -19.40
CA SER A 424 1.73 -1.84 -19.82
C SER A 424 2.28 -3.12 -20.41
N PRO A 425 3.23 -3.03 -21.38
CA PRO A 425 3.91 -4.19 -21.92
C PRO A 425 4.57 -5.01 -20.81
N THR A 426 4.31 -6.30 -20.80
CA THR A 426 4.79 -7.25 -19.78
C THR A 426 5.27 -8.52 -20.50
N PHE A 427 6.45 -9.02 -20.14
CA PHE A 427 6.96 -10.26 -20.68
C PHE A 427 6.35 -11.45 -19.94
N SER A 428 5.59 -12.26 -20.66
CA SER A 428 4.91 -13.43 -20.10
C SER A 428 4.71 -14.48 -21.17
N ASN A 429 4.97 -15.75 -20.87
CA ASN A 429 4.82 -16.88 -21.80
C ASN A 429 5.54 -16.65 -23.14
N ASP A 430 6.79 -16.19 -23.08
CA ASP A 430 7.65 -15.91 -24.25
C ASP A 430 7.07 -14.83 -25.20
N ARG A 431 6.26 -13.92 -24.68
CA ARG A 431 5.63 -12.83 -25.43
C ARG A 431 5.61 -11.55 -24.62
N ILE A 432 5.53 -10.41 -25.32
CA ILE A 432 5.22 -9.13 -24.69
C ILE A 432 3.73 -8.86 -24.94
N GLU A 433 2.98 -8.77 -23.85
CA GLU A 433 1.53 -8.59 -23.88
C GLU A 433 1.11 -7.48 -22.90
N PRO A 434 -0.02 -6.78 -23.16
CA PRO A 434 -0.56 -5.83 -22.19
C PRO A 434 -1.01 -6.54 -20.91
N ARG A 435 -0.69 -5.96 -19.76
CA ARG A 435 -1.16 -6.41 -18.45
C ARG A 435 -1.60 -5.22 -17.63
N HIS A 436 -2.70 -5.40 -16.93
CA HIS A 436 -3.21 -4.42 -15.98
C HIS A 436 -2.25 -4.22 -14.81
N LEU A 437 -2.20 -2.97 -14.31
CA LEU A 437 -1.31 -2.60 -13.24
C LEU A 437 -1.91 -1.51 -12.34
N ASP A 438 -1.38 -1.44 -11.12
CA ASP A 438 -1.59 -0.36 -10.18
C ASP A 438 -0.26 0.15 -9.63
N LEU A 439 -0.29 1.08 -8.69
CA LEU A 439 0.89 1.70 -8.10
C LEU A 439 0.68 1.95 -6.62
N ARG A 440 1.62 1.53 -5.79
CA ARG A 440 1.66 1.90 -4.37
C ARG A 440 2.87 2.78 -4.07
N PRO A 441 2.75 4.11 -4.10
CA PRO A 441 3.70 5.02 -3.47
C PRO A 441 3.70 4.90 -1.96
N PHE A 442 4.82 5.29 -1.34
CA PHE A 442 4.95 5.36 0.11
C PHE A 442 5.19 6.80 0.55
N ILE A 443 4.45 7.24 1.56
CA ILE A 443 4.48 8.59 2.09
C ILE A 443 4.97 8.53 3.54
N LEU A 444 5.99 9.32 3.85
CA LEU A 444 6.47 9.53 5.21
C LEU A 444 6.03 10.92 5.68
N SER A 445 5.44 10.97 6.86
CA SER A 445 4.94 12.20 7.49
C SER A 445 5.65 12.42 8.83
N GLY A 446 6.43 13.48 8.92
CA GLY A 446 7.17 13.89 10.10
C GLY A 446 7.27 15.41 10.15
N LEU A 447 8.44 15.93 10.50
CA LEU A 447 8.73 17.38 10.40
C LEU A 447 8.57 17.88 8.96
N LYS A 448 8.88 17.01 7.99
CA LYS A 448 8.65 17.22 6.57
C LYS A 448 7.92 16.00 6.03
N HIS A 449 7.21 16.18 4.93
CA HIS A 449 6.66 15.06 4.17
C HIS A 449 7.69 14.61 3.14
N TYR A 450 7.76 13.30 2.94
CA TYR A 450 8.54 12.66 1.90
C TYR A 450 7.63 11.68 1.16
N VAL A 451 7.71 11.64 -0.15
CA VAL A 451 7.03 10.65 -0.99
C VAL A 451 8.10 9.94 -1.81
N THR A 452 8.05 8.62 -1.87
CA THR A 452 8.96 7.86 -2.75
C THR A 452 8.86 8.35 -4.18
N VAL A 453 9.96 8.38 -4.91
CA VAL A 453 9.94 8.75 -6.33
C VAL A 453 9.47 7.56 -7.16
N GLY A 454 8.18 7.47 -7.41
CA GLY A 454 7.49 6.29 -7.90
C GLY A 454 6.87 5.49 -6.76
N GLY A 455 6.83 4.18 -6.92
CA GLY A 455 6.23 3.28 -5.94
C GLY A 455 6.37 1.84 -6.39
N LEU A 456 5.82 0.91 -5.62
CA LEU A 456 5.69 -0.47 -6.04
C LEU A 456 4.59 -0.56 -7.11
N THR A 457 4.95 -0.82 -8.35
CA THR A 457 3.98 -1.23 -9.38
C THR A 457 3.66 -2.72 -9.21
N ARG A 458 2.36 -3.03 -9.05
CA ARG A 458 1.86 -4.40 -9.09
C ARG A 458 1.26 -4.66 -10.46
N VAL A 459 1.42 -5.86 -10.99
CA VAL A 459 1.00 -6.23 -12.35
C VAL A 459 0.26 -7.56 -12.34
N ALA A 460 -0.83 -7.66 -13.11
CA ALA A 460 -1.57 -8.90 -13.27
C ALA A 460 -0.75 -9.90 -14.09
N LEU A 461 -0.53 -11.11 -13.58
CA LEU A 461 0.20 -12.15 -14.30
C LEU A 461 -0.66 -12.90 -15.33
N LYS A 462 -2.00 -12.90 -15.13
CA LYS A 462 -2.94 -13.50 -16.08
C LYS A 462 -3.49 -12.44 -17.03
N LYS A 463 -3.53 -12.77 -18.34
CA LYS A 463 -4.10 -11.91 -19.37
C LYS A 463 -5.57 -11.58 -19.07
N GLY A 464 -5.95 -10.30 -19.21
CA GLY A 464 -7.31 -9.82 -18.96
C GLY A 464 -7.75 -9.79 -17.48
N SER A 465 -6.90 -10.25 -16.56
CA SER A 465 -7.19 -10.16 -15.11
C SER A 465 -6.96 -8.75 -14.60
N SER A 466 -7.90 -8.21 -13.83
CA SER A 466 -7.73 -6.97 -13.06
C SER A 466 -7.16 -7.23 -11.64
N ILE A 467 -6.86 -8.47 -11.29
CA ILE A 467 -6.24 -8.82 -10.00
C ILE A 467 -4.74 -8.60 -10.10
N VAL A 468 -4.25 -7.51 -9.52
CA VAL A 468 -2.83 -7.12 -9.52
C VAL A 468 -2.15 -7.40 -8.19
N ASN A 469 -2.92 -7.71 -7.14
CA ASN A 469 -2.43 -7.84 -5.78
C ASN A 469 -1.47 -9.03 -5.62
N SER A 470 -0.29 -8.78 -5.06
CA SER A 470 0.75 -9.81 -4.87
C SER A 470 0.29 -10.96 -3.97
N SER A 471 -0.55 -10.68 -2.95
CA SER A 471 -1.13 -11.73 -2.08
C SER A 471 -2.05 -12.70 -2.82
N GLN A 472 -2.56 -12.34 -3.98
CA GLN A 472 -3.40 -13.16 -4.85
C GLN A 472 -2.67 -13.64 -6.12
N GLY A 473 -1.34 -13.58 -6.12
CA GLY A 473 -0.51 -14.09 -7.21
C GLY A 473 -0.18 -13.06 -8.30
N GLY A 474 -0.32 -11.76 -8.02
CA GLY A 474 0.18 -10.70 -8.88
C GLY A 474 1.71 -10.62 -8.89
N GLY A 475 2.28 -10.04 -9.95
CA GLY A 475 3.70 -9.72 -10.09
C GLY A 475 4.01 -8.26 -9.80
N SER A 476 5.24 -7.87 -10.11
CA SER A 476 5.71 -6.50 -9.94
C SER A 476 6.51 -5.97 -11.13
N LYS A 477 6.67 -4.67 -11.19
CA LYS A 477 7.59 -3.96 -12.09
C LYS A 477 8.35 -2.89 -11.29
N ASP A 478 9.56 -2.58 -11.71
CA ASP A 478 10.23 -1.37 -11.24
C ASP A 478 9.56 -0.12 -11.86
N THR A 479 9.34 0.90 -11.05
CA THR A 479 8.73 2.15 -11.48
C THR A 479 9.81 3.21 -11.68
N TRP A 480 9.95 3.68 -12.92
CA TRP A 480 10.91 4.72 -13.27
C TRP A 480 10.21 6.05 -13.48
N VAL A 481 10.53 7.01 -12.62
CA VAL A 481 10.16 8.41 -12.85
C VAL A 481 11.28 9.04 -13.68
N ILE A 482 10.91 9.52 -14.86
CA ILE A 482 11.82 9.95 -15.91
C ILE A 482 11.53 11.39 -16.37
N ASP A 483 12.55 12.07 -16.85
CA ASP A 483 12.45 13.44 -17.42
C ASP A 483 11.68 13.49 -18.75
#